data_0ff9c0ac1b1a23a14850d842ae62b15e
#
_entry.id   0ff9c0ac1b1a23a14850d842ae62b15e
#
_cell.length_a   1.000
_cell.length_b   1.000
_cell.length_c   1.000
_cell.angle_alpha   90.00
_cell.angle_beta   90.00
_cell.angle_gamma   90.00
#
_symmetry.space_group_name_H-M   'P 1'
#
loop_
_entity.id
_entity.type
_entity.pdbx_description
1 polymer ?
#
loop_
_entity_poly.entity_id
_entity_poly.type
_entity_poly.pdbx_seq_one_letter_code
_entity_poly.pdbx_strand_id
1 'polypeptide(L)'
;MTSGAQATSVQHQVVVDAPIERAFSVFTEDFGSFKPREHNMLSVEIAETVFEPRAGGRLYDRGVDGSECNWARVLAYEPPDRVVISWDISPQWQIETDLERTSEVEVRFIAEGPQRTRVELEHRHLDRHGDGWEGVREGVDSEGGWPLYLRRFAELLGA
;
A
#
# COMPACT_ATOMS: atom_id res chain seq x y z
N MET A 1 -3.26 32.82 1.92
CA MET A 1 -3.05 32.02 1.79
C MET A 1 -2.37 31.22 1.74
N THR A 2 -2.38 31.19 2.14
CA THR A 2 -1.88 30.48 2.09
C THR A 2 -1.59 29.63 1.64
N SER A 3 -1.37 29.59 1.64
CA SER A 3 -0.97 28.99 1.26
C SER A 3 -0.68 28.19 0.74
N GLY A 4 -0.77 28.38 0.89
CA GLY A 4 -0.57 27.55 -0.23
C GLY A 4 0.28 26.33 -0.14
N ALA A 5 0.55 25.81 1.01
CA ALA A 5 1.22 24.54 1.16
C ALA A 5 0.28 23.42 0.72
N GLN A 6 0.72 22.64 -0.28
CA GLN A 6 -0.03 21.47 -0.72
C GLN A 6 0.17 20.32 0.27
N ALA A 7 -0.87 19.54 0.47
CA ALA A 7 -0.77 18.37 1.32
C ALA A 7 0.19 17.36 0.70
N THR A 8 1.14 16.87 1.49
CA THR A 8 2.13 15.87 1.07
C THR A 8 1.74 14.47 1.53
N SER A 9 0.53 14.31 2.06
CA SER A 9 0.00 13.02 2.46
C SER A 9 -1.47 12.91 2.08
N VAL A 10 -1.94 11.66 1.96
CA VAL A 10 -3.35 11.33 1.80
C VAL A 10 -3.71 10.29 2.86
N GLN A 11 -4.98 10.31 3.29
CA GLN A 11 -5.46 9.42 4.34
C GLN A 11 -6.76 8.77 3.93
N HIS A 12 -6.87 7.48 4.23
CA HIS A 12 -8.07 6.69 3.96
C HIS A 12 -8.27 5.71 5.10
N GLN A 13 -9.50 5.27 5.29
CA GLN A 13 -9.79 4.26 6.30
C GLN A 13 -10.95 3.38 5.87
N VAL A 14 -11.02 2.21 6.48
CA VAL A 14 -12.12 1.26 6.28
C VAL A 14 -12.32 0.50 7.59
N VAL A 15 -13.55 0.08 7.84
CA VAL A 15 -13.87 -0.80 8.96
C VAL A 15 -14.20 -2.18 8.39
N VAL A 16 -13.60 -3.22 8.96
CA VAL A 16 -13.77 -4.59 8.49
C VAL A 16 -14.35 -5.46 9.60
N ASP A 17 -15.11 -6.50 9.19
CA ASP A 17 -15.79 -7.42 10.11
C ASP A 17 -14.89 -8.60 10.42
N ALA A 18 -13.76 -8.33 11.09
CA ALA A 18 -12.78 -9.36 11.43
C ALA A 18 -12.00 -8.95 12.67
N PRO A 19 -11.47 -9.93 13.42
CA PRO A 19 -10.54 -9.64 14.51
C PRO A 19 -9.29 -8.96 13.99
N ILE A 20 -8.63 -8.18 14.83
CA ILE A 20 -7.45 -7.40 14.45
C ILE A 20 -6.33 -8.30 13.89
N GLU A 21 -6.12 -9.48 14.46
CA GLU A 21 -5.08 -10.41 14.01
C GLU A 21 -5.34 -10.86 12.57
N ARG A 22 -6.62 -11.15 12.26
CA ARG A 22 -6.99 -11.58 10.91
C ARG A 22 -6.91 -10.43 9.94
N ALA A 23 -7.35 -9.24 10.34
CA ALA A 23 -7.28 -8.06 9.48
C ALA A 23 -5.82 -7.78 9.10
N PHE A 24 -4.92 -7.82 10.08
CA PHE A 24 -3.49 -7.61 9.84
C PHE A 24 -2.90 -8.69 8.93
N SER A 25 -3.20 -9.96 9.23
CA SER A 25 -2.68 -11.09 8.47
C SER A 25 -3.13 -11.07 7.00
N VAL A 26 -4.40 -10.80 6.76
CA VAL A 26 -4.93 -10.73 5.38
C VAL A 26 -4.32 -9.54 4.63
N PHE A 27 -4.20 -8.39 5.30
CA PHE A 27 -3.62 -7.21 4.65
C PHE A 27 -2.19 -7.46 4.20
N THR A 28 -1.40 -8.14 5.02
CA THR A 28 0.01 -8.38 4.72
C THR A 28 0.21 -9.65 3.89
N GLU A 29 -0.16 -10.81 4.41
CA GLU A 29 0.17 -12.08 3.78
C GLU A 29 -0.67 -12.36 2.54
N ASP A 30 -1.88 -11.83 2.47
CA ASP A 30 -2.77 -12.01 1.32
C ASP A 30 -2.94 -10.73 0.50
N PHE A 31 -1.94 -9.87 0.52
CA PHE A 31 -2.00 -8.58 -0.19
C PHE A 31 -2.37 -8.76 -1.67
N GLY A 32 -1.86 -9.79 -2.31
CA GLY A 32 -2.15 -10.07 -3.71
C GLY A 32 -3.61 -10.39 -3.98
N SER A 33 -4.37 -10.79 -2.96
CA SER A 33 -5.78 -11.12 -3.13
C SER A 33 -6.66 -9.88 -3.35
N PHE A 34 -6.20 -8.70 -2.93
CA PHE A 34 -6.96 -7.47 -3.13
C PHE A 34 -6.24 -6.40 -3.96
N LYS A 35 -4.95 -6.60 -4.27
CA LYS A 35 -4.23 -5.69 -5.15
C LYS A 35 -4.80 -5.78 -6.57
N PRO A 36 -5.16 -4.64 -7.20
CA PRO A 36 -5.65 -4.67 -8.57
C PRO A 36 -4.59 -5.23 -9.54
N ARG A 37 -4.97 -6.24 -10.30
CA ARG A 37 -4.04 -6.88 -11.25
C ARG A 37 -3.69 -5.98 -12.42
N GLU A 38 -4.53 -5.02 -12.72
CA GLU A 38 -4.27 -4.00 -13.74
C GLU A 38 -3.12 -3.06 -13.34
N HIS A 39 -2.75 -3.00 -12.06
CA HIS A 39 -1.58 -2.26 -11.58
C HIS A 39 -0.34 -3.13 -11.72
N ASN A 40 0.08 -3.33 -12.96
CA ASN A 40 1.12 -4.28 -13.31
C ASN A 40 2.24 -3.56 -14.07
N MET A 41 3.43 -3.56 -13.49
CA MET A 41 4.61 -2.94 -14.10
C MET A 41 5.49 -3.95 -14.83
N LEU A 42 5.11 -5.23 -14.79
CA LEU A 42 5.79 -6.27 -15.55
C LEU A 42 5.30 -6.27 -17.00
N SER A 43 6.07 -6.88 -17.90
CA SER A 43 5.67 -7.03 -19.31
C SER A 43 4.82 -8.28 -19.53
N VAL A 44 4.57 -9.07 -18.48
CA VAL A 44 3.75 -10.29 -18.52
C VAL A 44 2.72 -10.23 -17.39
N GLU A 45 1.77 -11.17 -17.39
CA GLU A 45 0.78 -11.25 -16.32
C GLU A 45 1.44 -11.51 -14.97
N ILE A 46 0.83 -10.96 -13.91
CA ILE A 46 1.26 -11.21 -12.54
C ILE A 46 0.77 -12.61 -12.14
N ALA A 47 1.72 -13.49 -11.77
CA ALA A 47 1.39 -14.80 -11.23
C ALA A 47 1.00 -14.68 -9.75
N GLU A 48 1.76 -13.86 -8.99
CA GLU A 48 1.43 -13.59 -7.58
C GLU A 48 2.07 -12.28 -7.12
N THR A 49 1.50 -11.68 -6.08
CA THR A 49 2.10 -10.56 -5.35
C THR A 49 2.54 -11.09 -4.00
N VAL A 50 3.80 -10.89 -3.65
CA VAL A 50 4.40 -11.40 -2.44
C VAL A 50 4.70 -10.26 -1.48
N PHE A 51 4.20 -10.37 -0.25
CA PHE A 51 4.50 -9.46 0.85
C PHE A 51 5.33 -10.27 1.85
N GLU A 52 6.63 -9.96 1.95
CA GLU A 52 7.48 -10.65 2.92
C GLU A 52 7.17 -10.09 4.32
N PRO A 53 6.67 -10.91 5.26
CA PRO A 53 6.10 -10.40 6.50
C PRO A 53 7.16 -10.16 7.58
N ARG A 54 8.04 -9.19 7.34
CA ARG A 54 9.10 -8.81 8.28
C ARG A 54 9.67 -7.45 7.89
N ALA A 55 10.21 -6.74 8.87
CA ALA A 55 10.97 -5.52 8.59
C ALA A 55 12.19 -5.89 7.71
N GLY A 56 12.45 -5.09 6.70
CA GLY A 56 13.49 -5.37 5.71
C GLY A 56 13.04 -6.26 4.57
N GLY A 57 11.83 -6.79 4.64
CA GLY A 57 11.26 -7.60 3.57
C GLY A 57 10.88 -6.78 2.34
N ARG A 58 10.50 -7.48 1.28
CA ARG A 58 10.09 -6.87 0.02
C ARG A 58 8.59 -7.06 -0.21
N LEU A 59 8.02 -6.14 -0.97
CA LEU A 59 6.68 -6.31 -1.54
C LEU A 59 6.88 -6.25 -3.05
N TYR A 60 6.62 -7.36 -3.74
CA TYR A 60 6.91 -7.46 -5.16
C TYR A 60 5.88 -8.30 -5.90
N ASP A 61 5.80 -8.04 -7.20
CA ASP A 61 4.99 -8.84 -8.11
C ASP A 61 5.91 -9.83 -8.83
N ARG A 62 5.46 -11.09 -8.95
CA ARG A 62 6.15 -12.10 -9.75
C ARG A 62 5.29 -12.43 -10.95
N GLY A 63 5.90 -12.36 -12.13
CA GLY A 63 5.23 -12.67 -13.38
C GLY A 63 5.16 -14.16 -13.67
N VAL A 64 4.31 -14.53 -14.64
CA VAL A 64 4.15 -15.92 -15.06
C VAL A 64 5.42 -16.50 -15.66
N ASP A 65 6.35 -15.64 -16.09
CA ASP A 65 7.66 -16.06 -16.64
C ASP A 65 8.77 -16.06 -15.58
N GLY A 66 8.43 -15.78 -14.32
CA GLY A 66 9.39 -15.72 -13.21
C GLY A 66 10.04 -14.36 -13.00
N SER A 67 9.75 -13.37 -13.84
CA SER A 67 10.27 -12.02 -13.65
C SER A 67 9.69 -11.39 -12.37
N GLU A 68 10.44 -10.48 -11.74
CA GLU A 68 10.02 -9.85 -10.50
C GLU A 68 10.08 -8.33 -10.60
N CYS A 69 9.14 -7.66 -9.97
CA CYS A 69 9.12 -6.21 -9.86
C CYS A 69 9.00 -5.83 -8.38
N ASN A 70 10.11 -5.36 -7.79
CA ASN A 70 10.16 -4.94 -6.39
C ASN A 70 9.69 -3.49 -6.32
N TRP A 71 8.44 -3.26 -5.92
CA TRP A 71 7.87 -1.91 -5.94
C TRP A 71 7.70 -1.31 -4.54
N ALA A 72 8.01 -2.07 -3.48
CA ALA A 72 7.96 -1.56 -2.12
C ALA A 72 8.87 -2.38 -1.20
N ARG A 73 9.21 -1.79 -0.06
CA ARG A 73 10.01 -2.41 1.01
C ARG A 73 9.22 -2.32 2.30
N VAL A 74 9.35 -3.31 3.16
CA VAL A 74 8.72 -3.28 4.48
C VAL A 74 9.66 -2.53 5.43
N LEU A 75 9.24 -1.34 5.85
CA LEU A 75 10.05 -0.47 6.70
C LEU A 75 9.83 -0.74 8.18
N ALA A 76 8.60 -1.12 8.57
CA ALA A 76 8.26 -1.51 9.94
C ALA A 76 7.20 -2.60 9.89
N TYR A 77 7.30 -3.56 10.80
CA TYR A 77 6.37 -4.69 10.85
C TYR A 77 6.07 -4.99 12.31
N GLU A 78 4.88 -4.57 12.77
CA GLU A 78 4.48 -4.62 14.19
C GLU A 78 3.10 -5.27 14.32
N PRO A 79 3.01 -6.60 14.13
CA PRO A 79 1.71 -7.28 14.20
C PRO A 79 1.16 -7.24 15.64
N PRO A 80 -0.15 -7.13 15.79
CA PRO A 80 -1.16 -6.95 14.74
C PRO A 80 -1.55 -5.49 14.55
N ASP A 81 -0.71 -4.56 14.98
CA ASP A 81 -1.08 -3.16 15.14
C ASP A 81 -0.69 -2.26 13.96
N ARG A 82 0.45 -2.53 13.32
CA ARG A 82 1.01 -1.53 12.42
C ARG A 82 1.98 -2.13 11.41
N VAL A 83 1.95 -1.64 10.19
CA VAL A 83 2.96 -1.94 9.17
C VAL A 83 3.24 -0.65 8.38
N VAL A 84 4.51 -0.45 8.02
CA VAL A 84 4.91 0.69 7.16
C VAL A 84 5.67 0.11 5.98
N ILE A 85 5.26 0.52 4.78
CA ILE A 85 5.96 0.13 3.55
C ILE A 85 6.42 1.40 2.84
N SER A 86 7.45 1.26 2.01
CA SER A 86 7.86 2.33 1.10
C SER A 86 7.00 2.28 -0.16
N TRP A 87 7.00 3.36 -0.91
CA TRP A 87 6.40 3.40 -2.24
C TRP A 87 7.53 3.75 -3.19
N ASP A 88 8.05 2.73 -3.87
CA ASP A 88 9.25 2.84 -4.70
C ASP A 88 8.89 2.96 -6.18
N ILE A 89 7.77 3.60 -6.48
CA ILE A 89 7.30 3.85 -7.83
C ILE A 89 7.41 5.34 -8.10
N SER A 90 8.15 5.70 -9.15
CA SER A 90 8.40 7.10 -9.51
C SER A 90 7.17 7.75 -10.14
N PRO A 91 7.16 9.10 -10.26
CA PRO A 91 6.08 9.79 -10.97
C PRO A 91 5.92 9.36 -12.43
N GLN A 92 6.94 8.74 -13.02
CA GLN A 92 6.90 8.21 -14.39
C GLN A 92 6.47 6.74 -14.42
N TRP A 93 5.99 6.21 -13.28
CA TRP A 93 5.52 4.81 -13.14
C TRP A 93 6.62 3.80 -13.45
N GLN A 94 7.82 4.09 -12.99
CA GLN A 94 8.98 3.20 -13.06
C GLN A 94 9.51 2.98 -11.66
N ILE A 95 10.26 1.91 -11.45
CA ILE A 95 10.86 1.64 -10.14
C ILE A 95 11.89 2.73 -9.85
N GLU A 96 11.75 3.37 -8.70
CA GLU A 96 12.68 4.39 -8.23
C GLU A 96 13.89 3.71 -7.62
N THR A 97 15.07 4.06 -8.10
CA THR A 97 16.33 3.50 -7.61
C THR A 97 16.97 4.34 -6.52
N ASP A 98 16.56 5.62 -6.40
CA ASP A 98 17.03 6.50 -5.35
C ASP A 98 16.08 6.40 -4.15
N LEU A 99 16.54 5.75 -3.08
CA LEU A 99 15.70 5.49 -1.92
C LEU A 99 15.29 6.76 -1.16
N GLU A 100 15.98 7.88 -1.38
CA GLU A 100 15.58 9.17 -0.80
C GLU A 100 14.42 9.81 -1.55
N ARG A 101 14.07 9.28 -2.73
CA ARG A 101 12.98 9.79 -3.55
C ARG A 101 11.78 8.85 -3.50
N THR A 102 11.55 8.24 -2.36
CA THR A 102 10.43 7.32 -2.12
C THR A 102 9.56 7.87 -0.99
N SER A 103 8.29 7.52 -1.02
CA SER A 103 7.34 7.89 0.03
C SER A 103 7.08 6.70 0.93
N GLU A 104 6.22 6.90 1.95
CA GLU A 104 5.90 5.88 2.94
C GLU A 104 4.39 5.71 3.07
N VAL A 105 3.97 4.46 3.29
CA VAL A 105 2.58 4.12 3.55
C VAL A 105 2.52 3.44 4.91
N GLU A 106 1.87 4.10 5.87
CA GLU A 106 1.62 3.53 7.18
C GLU A 106 0.20 3.01 7.25
N VAL A 107 0.04 1.79 7.72
CA VAL A 107 -1.27 1.18 7.92
C VAL A 107 -1.38 0.78 9.39
N ARG A 108 -2.39 1.32 10.07
CA ARG A 108 -2.67 1.05 11.49
C ARG A 108 -3.96 0.27 11.63
N PHE A 109 -3.94 -0.71 12.53
CA PHE A 109 -5.09 -1.57 12.77
C PHE A 109 -5.54 -1.34 14.21
N ILE A 110 -6.81 -0.95 14.39
CA ILE A 110 -7.37 -0.58 15.69
C ILE A 110 -8.59 -1.47 15.94
N ALA A 111 -8.51 -2.34 16.95
CA ALA A 111 -9.62 -3.19 17.32
C ALA A 111 -10.75 -2.34 17.87
N GLU A 112 -11.96 -2.49 17.31
CA GLU A 112 -13.17 -1.83 17.80
C GLU A 112 -14.12 -2.83 18.43
N GLY A 113 -13.80 -4.10 18.40
CA GLY A 113 -14.57 -5.20 18.96
C GLY A 113 -13.92 -6.51 18.58
N PRO A 114 -14.44 -7.65 19.11
CA PRO A 114 -13.86 -8.96 18.83
C PRO A 114 -13.87 -9.34 17.35
N GLN A 115 -14.82 -8.79 16.58
CA GLN A 115 -14.99 -9.08 15.16
C GLN A 115 -15.05 -7.81 14.34
N ARG A 116 -14.39 -6.75 14.82
CA ARG A 116 -14.43 -5.45 14.13
C ARG A 116 -13.12 -4.72 14.31
N THR A 117 -12.53 -4.30 13.19
CA THR A 117 -11.25 -3.60 13.18
C THR A 117 -11.35 -2.38 12.25
N ARG A 118 -10.88 -1.23 12.74
CA ARG A 118 -10.71 -0.05 11.89
C ARG A 118 -9.29 -0.09 11.35
N VAL A 119 -9.16 0.09 10.04
CA VAL A 119 -7.89 0.12 9.33
C VAL A 119 -7.68 1.52 8.79
N GLU A 120 -6.64 2.19 9.26
CA GLU A 120 -6.29 3.55 8.85
C GLU A 120 -5.01 3.52 8.03
N LEU A 121 -5.04 4.14 6.86
CA LEU A 121 -3.91 4.20 5.95
C LEU A 121 -3.52 5.65 5.71
N GLU A 122 -2.23 5.93 5.85
CA GLU A 122 -1.66 7.23 5.49
C GLU A 122 -0.50 7.01 4.54
N HIS A 123 -0.59 7.62 3.35
CA HIS A 123 0.51 7.66 2.38
C HIS A 123 1.12 9.05 2.51
N ARG A 124 2.33 9.13 3.04
CA ARG A 124 2.96 10.38 3.46
C ARG A 124 4.30 10.61 2.78
N HIS A 125 4.81 11.83 2.90
CA HIS A 125 6.08 12.23 2.28
C HIS A 125 6.09 12.10 0.77
N LEU A 126 4.93 12.34 0.15
CA LEU A 126 4.77 12.20 -1.30
C LEU A 126 5.66 13.17 -2.07
N ASP A 127 5.96 14.33 -1.50
CA ASP A 127 6.85 15.32 -2.12
C ASP A 127 8.29 14.82 -2.31
N ARG A 128 8.68 13.74 -1.63
CA ARG A 128 10.00 13.14 -1.81
C ARG A 128 10.23 12.62 -3.22
N HIS A 129 9.14 12.29 -3.95
CA HIS A 129 9.25 11.80 -5.32
C HIS A 129 9.81 12.84 -6.29
N GLY A 130 9.84 14.10 -5.90
CA GLY A 130 10.39 15.18 -6.74
C GLY A 130 9.37 15.64 -7.78
N ASP A 131 9.87 16.14 -8.91
CA ASP A 131 9.00 16.69 -9.96
C ASP A 131 7.94 15.67 -10.37
N GLY A 132 6.67 16.09 -10.34
CA GLY A 132 5.55 15.24 -10.69
C GLY A 132 4.91 14.52 -9.51
N TRP A 133 5.38 14.77 -8.28
CA TRP A 133 4.84 14.09 -7.09
C TRP A 133 3.34 14.33 -6.89
N GLU A 134 2.84 15.48 -7.36
CA GLU A 134 1.40 15.77 -7.25
C GLU A 134 0.57 14.77 -8.04
N GLY A 135 1.09 14.30 -9.18
CA GLY A 135 0.42 13.26 -9.96
C GLY A 135 0.37 11.93 -9.22
N VAL A 136 1.44 11.60 -8.47
CA VAL A 136 1.43 10.41 -7.63
C VAL A 136 0.36 10.54 -6.56
N ARG A 137 0.30 11.70 -5.88
CA ARG A 137 -0.71 11.97 -4.86
C ARG A 137 -2.13 11.80 -5.43
N GLU A 138 -2.39 12.40 -6.57
CA GLU A 138 -3.70 12.29 -7.21
C GLU A 138 -4.05 10.85 -7.56
N GLY A 139 -3.09 10.10 -8.08
CA GLY A 139 -3.30 8.71 -8.48
C GLY A 139 -3.62 7.81 -7.29
N VAL A 140 -2.84 7.89 -6.21
CA VAL A 140 -3.04 7.02 -5.05
C VAL A 140 -4.29 7.41 -4.25
N ASP A 141 -4.72 8.68 -4.36
CA ASP A 141 -5.90 9.20 -3.67
C ASP A 141 -7.19 8.97 -4.46
N SER A 142 -7.09 8.60 -5.72
CA SER A 142 -8.24 8.40 -6.60
C SER A 142 -8.97 7.10 -6.31
N GLU A 143 -10.15 6.93 -6.92
CA GLU A 143 -10.94 5.71 -6.74
C GLU A 143 -10.23 4.45 -7.21
N GLY A 144 -9.25 4.57 -8.11
CA GLY A 144 -8.43 3.43 -8.54
C GLY A 144 -7.20 3.22 -7.67
N GLY A 145 -6.95 4.11 -6.70
CA GLY A 145 -5.83 4.02 -5.76
C GLY A 145 -6.22 3.34 -4.45
N TRP A 146 -5.79 3.91 -3.33
CA TRP A 146 -6.04 3.32 -2.01
C TRP A 146 -7.51 3.03 -1.71
N PRO A 147 -8.48 3.88 -2.13
CA PRO A 147 -9.89 3.52 -1.91
C PRO A 147 -10.27 2.18 -2.52
N LEU A 148 -9.76 1.85 -3.71
CA LEU A 148 -10.03 0.56 -4.35
C LEU A 148 -9.38 -0.59 -3.58
N TYR A 149 -8.13 -0.42 -3.17
CA TYR A 149 -7.42 -1.43 -2.38
C TYR A 149 -8.17 -1.73 -1.10
N LEU A 150 -8.58 -0.70 -0.36
CA LEU A 150 -9.27 -0.86 0.92
C LEU A 150 -10.66 -1.47 0.74
N ARG A 151 -11.37 -1.10 -0.33
CA ARG A 151 -12.67 -1.68 -0.62
C ARG A 151 -12.56 -3.17 -0.89
N ARG A 152 -11.61 -3.58 -1.74
CA ARG A 152 -11.41 -5.00 -2.05
C ARG A 152 -10.92 -5.77 -0.84
N PHE A 153 -10.06 -5.16 -0.03
CA PHE A 153 -9.61 -5.75 1.24
C PHE A 153 -10.81 -6.01 2.16
N ALA A 154 -11.68 -5.01 2.33
CA ALA A 154 -12.86 -5.14 3.18
C ALA A 154 -13.80 -6.25 2.66
N GLU A 155 -13.95 -6.35 1.34
CA GLU A 155 -14.80 -7.39 0.74
C GLU A 155 -14.28 -8.79 1.05
N LEU A 156 -12.96 -8.99 1.09
CA LEU A 156 -12.38 -10.28 1.47
C LEU A 156 -12.74 -10.68 2.91
N LEU A 157 -12.96 -9.71 3.77
CA LEU A 157 -13.27 -9.93 5.18
C LEU A 157 -14.76 -9.86 5.48
N GLY A 158 -15.60 -9.77 4.45
CA GLY A 158 -17.05 -9.81 4.59
C GLY A 158 -17.69 -8.50 5.00
N ALA A 159 -16.97 -7.40 4.86
CA ALA A 159 -17.50 -6.08 5.23
C ALA A 159 -18.27 -5.46 4.08
#